data_2c1de4a5f60fb3cd6df53f78c193f5f7
#
_entry.id   2c1de4a5f60fb3cd6df53f78c193f5f7
#
_cell.length_a   1.000
_cell.length_b   1.000
_cell.length_c   1.000
_cell.angle_alpha   90.00
_cell.angle_beta   90.00
_cell.angle_gamma   90.00
#
_symmetry.space_group_name_H-M   'P 1'
#
loop_
_entity.id
_entity.type
_entity.pdbx_description
1 polymer ?
#
loop_
_entity_poly.entity_id
_entity_poly.type
_entity_poly.pdbx_seq_one_letter_code
_entity_poly.pdbx_strand_id
1 'polypeptide(L)'
;KSNRCLYVSPFDSLLPLYVAMDIGVNDLTVMIFFQLAHGEIRVVDYYEDKNKGVDFYAKFLLQDKKYLYHTIFLPHDASRRDNIIVENTYERDFRRLFAGTATKFHVLKRQDKQLSISHAKIKFVQCVFNITRVKPLLDMIRKYRKRWNEQQGRYVDEPYHDLSSNYADAFQYMAQAVSHLEVIGSMSGALDKHKQVVENRHKRII
;
A
#
# COMPACT_ATOMS: atom_id res chain seq x y z
N LYS A 1 -3.94 16.32 -22.33
CA LYS A 1 -3.80 15.09 -21.54
C LYS A 1 -2.38 15.11 -20.98
N SER A 2 -2.22 15.45 -19.70
CA SER A 2 -0.90 15.62 -19.09
C SER A 2 -0.21 14.27 -18.92
N ASN A 3 0.96 14.13 -19.56
CA ASN A 3 1.87 12.99 -19.41
C ASN A 3 2.55 12.91 -18.03
N ARG A 4 1.90 13.34 -16.95
CA ARG A 4 2.49 13.41 -15.60
C ARG A 4 2.85 12.06 -14.99
N CYS A 5 2.34 10.95 -15.51
CA CYS A 5 2.53 9.63 -14.90
C CYS A 5 3.81 8.89 -15.31
N LEU A 6 4.72 9.46 -16.09
CA LEU A 6 5.78 8.71 -16.74
C LEU A 6 7.20 9.27 -16.50
N TYR A 7 7.46 9.79 -15.33
CA TYR A 7 8.84 10.14 -14.98
C TYR A 7 9.53 8.97 -14.27
N VAL A 8 10.80 8.76 -14.60
CA VAL A 8 11.69 7.92 -13.80
C VAL A 8 11.84 8.65 -12.47
N SER A 9 11.01 8.34 -11.49
CA SER A 9 11.24 8.78 -10.12
C SER A 9 12.15 7.74 -9.47
N PRO A 10 13.44 8.04 -9.28
CA PRO A 10 14.33 7.11 -8.62
C PRO A 10 13.90 6.92 -7.16
N PHE A 11 14.21 5.74 -6.63
CA PHE A 11 14.17 5.53 -5.19
C PHE A 11 15.11 6.52 -4.49
N ASP A 12 14.60 7.19 -3.47
CA ASP A 12 15.37 8.11 -2.64
C ASP A 12 15.62 7.47 -1.27
N SER A 13 16.88 7.16 -0.96
CA SER A 13 17.26 6.51 0.29
C SER A 13 17.04 7.38 1.54
N LEU A 14 16.85 8.69 1.38
CA LEU A 14 16.56 9.61 2.48
C LEU A 14 15.07 9.68 2.84
N LEU A 15 14.20 9.15 1.99
CA LEU A 15 12.77 9.13 2.23
C LEU A 15 12.30 7.78 2.80
N PRO A 16 11.32 7.79 3.71
CA PRO A 16 10.70 6.55 4.18
C PRO A 16 10.16 5.71 3.02
N LEU A 17 10.46 4.40 3.02
CA LEU A 17 9.89 3.45 2.08
C LEU A 17 8.75 2.69 2.74
N TYR A 18 7.64 2.65 2.05
CA TYR A 18 6.43 1.94 2.45
C TYR A 18 6.14 0.79 1.48
N VAL A 19 5.49 -0.24 1.99
CA VAL A 19 5.00 -1.35 1.17
C VAL A 19 3.51 -1.54 1.45
N ALA A 20 2.70 -1.67 0.41
CA ALA A 20 1.32 -2.14 0.52
C ALA A 20 1.21 -3.49 -0.17
N MET A 21 0.53 -4.45 0.50
CA MET A 21 0.43 -5.81 0.03
C MET A 21 -1.04 -6.20 -0.17
N ASP A 22 -1.29 -6.93 -1.26
CA ASP A 22 -2.44 -7.82 -1.40
C ASP A 22 -1.93 -9.25 -1.32
N ILE A 23 -2.38 -10.02 -0.33
CA ILE A 23 -1.84 -11.36 -0.03
C ILE A 23 -2.83 -12.41 -0.54
N GLY A 24 -2.45 -13.14 -1.59
CA GLY A 24 -3.18 -14.29 -2.07
C GLY A 24 -2.65 -15.59 -1.44
N VAL A 25 -3.52 -16.37 -0.80
CA VAL A 25 -3.14 -17.68 -0.22
C VAL A 25 -2.96 -18.73 -1.32
N ASN A 26 -3.93 -18.82 -2.22
CA ASN A 26 -3.93 -19.71 -3.40
C ASN A 26 -3.94 -18.88 -4.70
N ASP A 27 -3.69 -17.61 -4.61
CA ASP A 27 -3.76 -16.64 -5.67
C ASP A 27 -2.49 -15.78 -5.69
N LEU A 28 -2.45 -14.77 -6.53
CA LEU A 28 -1.32 -13.88 -6.68
C LEU A 28 -1.20 -12.94 -5.47
N THR A 29 -0.02 -12.91 -4.86
CA THR A 29 0.38 -11.85 -3.94
C THR A 29 1.04 -10.73 -4.72
N VAL A 30 0.60 -9.49 -4.50
CA VAL A 30 1.18 -8.29 -5.12
C VAL A 30 1.64 -7.33 -4.04
N MET A 31 2.86 -6.83 -4.16
CA MET A 31 3.46 -5.82 -3.29
C MET A 31 3.79 -4.58 -4.09
N ILE A 32 3.39 -3.41 -3.60
CA ILE A 32 3.72 -2.11 -4.20
C ILE A 32 4.60 -1.34 -3.24
N PHE A 33 5.78 -0.92 -3.70
CA PHE A 33 6.76 -0.16 -2.95
C PHE A 33 6.62 1.32 -3.30
N PHE A 34 6.43 2.17 -2.30
CA PHE A 34 6.17 3.59 -2.54
C PHE A 34 6.79 4.50 -1.49
N GLN A 35 7.02 5.75 -1.88
CA GLN A 35 7.51 6.84 -1.03
C GLN A 35 6.58 8.04 -1.18
N LEU A 36 6.51 8.89 -0.15
CA LEU A 36 5.75 10.14 -0.18
C LEU A 36 6.73 11.31 -0.18
N ALA A 37 6.61 12.20 -1.15
CA ALA A 37 7.45 13.39 -1.25
C ALA A 37 6.70 14.53 -1.93
N HIS A 38 6.69 15.70 -1.32
CA HIS A 38 6.17 16.95 -1.91
C HIS A 38 4.74 16.84 -2.47
N GLY A 39 3.87 16.06 -1.82
CA GLY A 39 2.50 15.82 -2.27
C GLY A 39 2.38 14.77 -3.39
N GLU A 40 3.47 14.13 -3.80
CA GLU A 40 3.51 13.05 -4.77
C GLU A 40 3.59 11.69 -4.10
N ILE A 41 2.98 10.69 -4.71
CA ILE A 41 3.12 9.28 -4.38
C ILE A 41 4.08 8.67 -5.40
N ARG A 42 5.31 8.38 -4.99
CA ARG A 42 6.34 7.80 -5.85
C ARG A 42 6.27 6.29 -5.77
N VAL A 43 5.72 5.64 -6.80
CA VAL A 43 5.69 4.18 -6.92
C VAL A 43 7.02 3.74 -7.50
N VAL A 44 7.91 3.23 -6.65
CA VAL A 44 9.33 3.00 -6.98
C VAL A 44 9.63 1.59 -7.46
N ASP A 45 8.83 0.61 -7.00
CA ASP A 45 9.01 -0.79 -7.36
C ASP A 45 7.72 -1.58 -7.14
N TYR A 46 7.64 -2.80 -7.64
CA TYR A 46 6.60 -3.76 -7.30
C TYR A 46 7.16 -5.19 -7.31
N TYR A 47 6.42 -6.10 -6.75
CA TYR A 47 6.71 -7.52 -6.79
C TYR A 47 5.42 -8.32 -6.84
N GLU A 48 5.46 -9.45 -7.54
CA GLU A 48 4.36 -10.40 -7.62
C GLU A 48 4.87 -11.84 -7.56
N ASP A 49 4.16 -12.69 -6.87
CA ASP A 49 4.38 -14.14 -6.85
C ASP A 49 3.09 -14.84 -6.39
N LYS A 50 3.01 -16.14 -6.56
CA LYS A 50 1.87 -16.95 -6.14
C LYS A 50 2.32 -18.20 -5.40
N ASN A 51 1.42 -18.75 -4.58
CA ASN A 51 1.64 -20.02 -3.88
C ASN A 51 2.89 -20.01 -2.98
N LYS A 52 3.17 -18.87 -2.33
CA LYS A 52 4.27 -18.73 -1.37
C LYS A 52 3.72 -18.39 0.01
N GLY A 53 4.39 -18.91 1.04
CA GLY A 53 4.08 -18.60 2.43
C GLY A 53 4.73 -17.30 2.91
N VAL A 54 4.32 -16.86 4.09
CA VAL A 54 4.84 -15.64 4.73
C VAL A 54 6.36 -15.64 4.91
N ASP A 55 6.94 -16.81 5.24
CA ASP A 55 8.40 -16.94 5.41
C ASP A 55 9.17 -16.59 4.12
N PHE A 56 8.62 -17.01 2.97
CA PHE A 56 9.21 -16.67 1.68
C PHE A 56 9.17 -15.15 1.44
N TYR A 57 8.02 -14.53 1.65
CA TYR A 57 7.87 -13.08 1.43
C TYR A 57 8.71 -12.25 2.41
N ALA A 58 8.80 -12.68 3.66
CA ALA A 58 9.66 -12.03 4.65
C ALA A 58 11.14 -12.13 4.26
N LYS A 59 11.59 -13.33 3.86
CA LYS A 59 12.96 -13.54 3.36
C LYS A 59 13.25 -12.68 2.13
N PHE A 60 12.34 -12.66 1.17
CA PHE A 60 12.45 -11.84 -0.03
C PHE A 60 12.63 -10.34 0.31
N LEU A 61 11.81 -9.81 1.20
CA LEU A 61 11.91 -8.41 1.63
C LEU A 61 13.22 -8.13 2.36
N LEU A 62 13.63 -9.00 3.29
CA LEU A 62 14.80 -8.79 4.13
C LEU A 62 16.13 -9.03 3.42
N GLN A 63 16.20 -10.01 2.51
CA GLN A 63 17.44 -10.50 1.94
C GLN A 63 17.61 -10.14 0.45
N ASP A 64 16.55 -10.22 -0.35
CA ASP A 64 16.65 -10.03 -1.79
C ASP A 64 16.45 -8.57 -2.17
N LYS A 65 15.40 -7.91 -1.67
CA LYS A 65 15.16 -6.47 -1.91
C LYS A 65 16.07 -5.56 -1.11
N LYS A 66 16.40 -5.92 0.12
CA LYS A 66 17.36 -5.20 1.00
C LYS A 66 17.06 -3.72 1.23
N TYR A 67 15.79 -3.32 1.15
CA TYR A 67 15.38 -1.97 1.49
C TYR A 67 15.22 -1.80 3.00
N LEU A 68 15.40 -0.57 3.48
CA LEU A 68 14.98 -0.19 4.83
C LEU A 68 13.52 0.25 4.80
N TYR A 69 12.64 -0.62 5.26
CA TYR A 69 11.20 -0.33 5.26
C TYR A 69 10.80 0.45 6.50
N HIS A 70 10.03 1.52 6.32
CA HIS A 70 9.42 2.23 7.43
C HIS A 70 8.17 1.51 7.92
N THR A 71 7.21 1.24 7.02
CA THR A 71 5.97 0.54 7.36
C THR A 71 5.55 -0.37 6.20
N ILE A 72 5.15 -1.59 6.56
CA ILE A 72 4.50 -2.55 5.66
C ILE A 72 3.02 -2.58 6.02
N PHE A 73 2.18 -2.26 5.04
CA PHE A 73 0.73 -2.28 5.16
C PHE A 73 0.21 -3.61 4.66
N LEU A 74 -0.47 -4.32 5.54
CA LEU A 74 -1.07 -5.61 5.28
C LEU A 74 -2.57 -5.45 4.97
N PRO A 75 -3.17 -6.34 4.16
CA PRO A 75 -4.60 -6.32 3.90
C PRO A 75 -5.40 -6.60 5.17
N HIS A 76 -6.67 -6.22 5.16
CA HIS A 76 -7.56 -6.29 6.32
C HIS A 76 -7.78 -7.70 6.88
N ASP A 77 -7.54 -8.73 6.10
CA ASP A 77 -7.68 -10.15 6.47
C ASP A 77 -6.36 -10.81 6.90
N ALA A 78 -5.24 -10.09 6.85
CA ALA A 78 -3.95 -10.58 7.32
C ALA A 78 -3.94 -10.96 8.81
N SER A 79 -4.89 -10.45 9.59
CA SER A 79 -5.09 -10.80 11.01
C SER A 79 -6.07 -11.96 11.21
N ARG A 80 -6.65 -12.52 10.13
CA ARG A 80 -7.54 -13.68 10.24
C ARG A 80 -6.72 -14.92 10.56
N ARG A 81 -7.25 -15.75 11.44
CA ARG A 81 -6.65 -17.03 11.79
C ARG A 81 -6.73 -17.97 10.58
N ASP A 82 -5.64 -18.62 10.27
CA ASP A 82 -5.64 -19.74 9.34
C ASP A 82 -6.41 -20.91 9.99
N ASN A 83 -7.37 -21.50 9.27
CA ASN A 83 -8.20 -22.59 9.79
C ASN A 83 -7.42 -23.86 10.13
N ILE A 84 -6.15 -23.96 9.73
CA ILE A 84 -5.31 -25.15 9.90
C ILE A 84 -4.44 -25.05 11.17
N ILE A 85 -4.02 -23.83 11.55
CA ILE A 85 -3.20 -23.61 12.75
C ILE A 85 -3.82 -22.45 13.53
N VAL A 86 -4.50 -22.78 14.62
CA VAL A 86 -5.37 -21.91 15.43
C VAL A 86 -4.74 -20.60 15.93
N GLU A 87 -3.42 -20.44 15.85
CA GLU A 87 -2.71 -19.29 16.41
C GLU A 87 -1.93 -18.41 15.42
N ASN A 88 -1.72 -18.85 14.19
CA ASN A 88 -0.88 -18.11 13.25
C ASN A 88 -1.71 -17.23 12.31
N THR A 89 -1.36 -15.96 12.27
CA THR A 89 -1.86 -15.00 11.29
C THR A 89 -0.71 -14.46 10.47
N TYR A 90 -0.95 -14.04 9.23
CA TYR A 90 0.08 -13.41 8.40
C TYR A 90 0.75 -12.23 9.13
N GLU A 91 -0.03 -11.41 9.82
CA GLU A 91 0.48 -10.29 10.61
C GLU A 91 1.47 -10.75 11.69
N ARG A 92 1.10 -11.75 12.49
CA ARG A 92 1.95 -12.25 13.58
C ARG A 92 3.26 -12.82 13.05
N ASP A 93 3.20 -13.60 11.97
CA ASP A 93 4.39 -14.21 11.40
C ASP A 93 5.31 -13.16 10.78
N PHE A 94 4.79 -12.17 10.05
CA PHE A 94 5.61 -11.05 9.58
C PHE A 94 6.28 -10.31 10.73
N ARG A 95 5.55 -9.98 11.80
CA ARG A 95 6.13 -9.32 12.99
C ARG A 95 7.24 -10.14 13.63
N ARG A 96 7.05 -11.45 13.73
CA ARG A 96 8.05 -12.38 14.26
C ARG A 96 9.32 -12.43 13.38
N LEU A 97 9.14 -12.54 12.07
CA LEU A 97 10.27 -12.66 11.12
C LEU A 97 11.05 -11.34 10.96
N PHE A 98 10.39 -10.20 11.18
CA PHE A 98 11.02 -8.89 11.18
C PHE A 98 11.47 -8.43 12.58
N ALA A 99 11.45 -9.31 13.57
CA ALA A 99 11.93 -8.98 14.91
C ALA A 99 13.39 -8.49 14.86
N GLY A 100 13.68 -7.39 15.58
CA GLY A 100 15.01 -6.75 15.56
C GLY A 100 15.21 -5.72 14.44
N THR A 101 14.24 -5.55 13.52
CA THR A 101 14.24 -4.43 12.56
C THR A 101 13.40 -3.25 13.08
N ALA A 102 13.62 -2.06 12.50
CA ALA A 102 12.80 -0.86 12.78
C ALA A 102 11.47 -0.83 11.99
N THR A 103 11.20 -1.85 11.18
CA THR A 103 10.02 -1.94 10.32
C THR A 103 8.73 -2.07 11.12
N LYS A 104 7.76 -1.22 10.82
CA LYS A 104 6.41 -1.27 11.42
C LYS A 104 5.47 -2.05 10.52
N PHE A 105 4.46 -2.70 11.13
CA PHE A 105 3.38 -3.37 10.42
C PHE A 105 2.05 -2.75 10.78
N HIS A 106 1.24 -2.44 9.80
CA HIS A 106 -0.09 -1.90 9.97
C HIS A 106 -1.10 -2.70 9.14
N VAL A 107 -2.11 -3.27 9.80
CA VAL A 107 -3.22 -3.95 9.13
C VAL A 107 -4.26 -2.91 8.77
N LEU A 108 -4.56 -2.81 7.49
CA LEU A 108 -5.54 -1.88 6.95
C LEU A 108 -6.96 -2.32 7.33
N LYS A 109 -7.87 -1.37 7.48
CA LYS A 109 -9.28 -1.67 7.75
C LYS A 109 -9.98 -2.12 6.47
N ARG A 110 -10.96 -3.02 6.63
CA ARG A 110 -11.84 -3.37 5.52
C ARG A 110 -12.61 -2.13 5.07
N GLN A 111 -12.64 -1.90 3.77
CA GLN A 111 -13.42 -0.84 3.14
C GLN A 111 -14.43 -1.43 2.14
N ASP A 112 -15.48 -0.68 1.87
CA ASP A 112 -16.36 -0.97 0.74
C ASP A 112 -15.57 -0.93 -0.58
N LYS A 113 -15.92 -1.84 -1.51
CA LYS A 113 -15.18 -2.00 -2.77
C LYS A 113 -15.25 -0.76 -3.67
N GLN A 114 -16.43 -0.12 -3.76
CA GLN A 114 -16.60 1.07 -4.60
C GLN A 114 -15.86 2.27 -4.00
N LEU A 115 -15.86 2.37 -2.68
CA LEU A 115 -15.09 3.38 -1.97
C LEU A 115 -13.58 3.19 -2.19
N SER A 116 -13.08 1.96 -2.10
CA SER A 116 -11.67 1.63 -2.36
C SER A 116 -11.26 1.98 -3.79
N ILE A 117 -12.10 1.64 -4.77
CA ILE A 117 -11.87 1.99 -6.19
C ILE A 117 -11.85 3.51 -6.37
N SER A 118 -12.77 4.23 -5.73
CA SER A 118 -12.83 5.70 -5.81
C SER A 118 -11.60 6.35 -5.20
N HIS A 119 -11.17 5.88 -4.03
CA HIS A 119 -9.92 6.34 -3.39
C HIS A 119 -8.70 6.07 -4.28
N ALA A 120 -8.60 4.88 -4.86
CA ALA A 120 -7.51 4.53 -5.76
C ALA A 120 -7.45 5.47 -6.97
N LYS A 121 -8.59 5.82 -7.57
CA LYS A 121 -8.66 6.78 -8.69
C LYS A 121 -8.17 8.17 -8.29
N ILE A 122 -8.54 8.66 -7.10
CA ILE A 122 -8.10 9.97 -6.58
C ILE A 122 -6.58 9.95 -6.37
N LYS A 123 -6.06 8.91 -5.74
CA LYS A 123 -4.62 8.79 -5.46
C LYS A 123 -3.79 8.54 -6.72
N PHE A 124 -4.36 7.89 -7.74
CA PHE A 124 -3.66 7.62 -9.00
C PHE A 124 -3.16 8.91 -9.69
N VAL A 125 -3.91 10.00 -9.62
CA VAL A 125 -3.50 11.28 -10.23
C VAL A 125 -2.34 11.96 -9.51
N GLN A 126 -2.06 11.55 -8.26
CA GLN A 126 -0.93 12.02 -7.46
C GLN A 126 0.31 11.11 -7.63
N CYS A 127 0.17 9.99 -8.34
CA CYS A 127 1.26 9.02 -8.49
C CYS A 127 2.25 9.44 -9.58
N VAL A 128 3.52 9.24 -9.24
CA VAL A 128 4.64 9.23 -10.18
C VAL A 128 5.25 7.83 -10.17
N PHE A 129 5.40 7.22 -11.34
CA PHE A 129 5.79 5.82 -11.46
C PHE A 129 7.21 5.67 -12.00
N ASN A 130 8.01 4.83 -11.36
CA ASN A 130 9.25 4.34 -11.94
C ASN A 130 8.94 3.35 -13.07
N ILE A 131 8.68 3.88 -14.25
CA ILE A 131 8.17 3.10 -15.39
C ILE A 131 9.09 1.93 -15.77
N THR A 132 10.38 2.04 -15.55
CA THR A 132 11.35 0.98 -15.82
C THR A 132 11.08 -0.26 -14.97
N ARG A 133 10.60 -0.07 -13.74
CA ARG A 133 10.34 -1.15 -12.80
C ARG A 133 8.88 -1.57 -12.72
N VAL A 134 7.94 -0.61 -12.84
CA VAL A 134 6.52 -0.87 -12.55
C VAL A 134 5.63 -0.93 -13.80
N LYS A 135 6.21 -0.97 -14.99
CA LYS A 135 5.42 -1.07 -16.23
C LYS A 135 4.42 -2.25 -16.23
N PRO A 136 4.80 -3.49 -15.84
CA PRO A 136 3.85 -4.60 -15.81
C PRO A 136 2.69 -4.37 -14.83
N LEU A 137 2.95 -3.80 -13.64
CA LEU A 137 1.91 -3.40 -12.69
C LEU A 137 0.90 -2.44 -13.35
N LEU A 138 1.39 -1.41 -14.06
CA LEU A 138 0.51 -0.45 -14.72
C LEU A 138 -0.29 -1.08 -15.87
N ASP A 139 0.31 -1.98 -16.63
CA ASP A 139 -0.35 -2.68 -17.72
C ASP A 139 -1.49 -3.57 -17.19
N MET A 140 -1.32 -4.17 -16.01
CA MET A 140 -2.37 -4.96 -15.35
C MET A 140 -3.46 -4.08 -14.73
N ILE A 141 -3.11 -2.98 -14.05
CA ILE A 141 -4.11 -2.03 -13.51
C ILE A 141 -4.99 -1.46 -14.64
N ARG A 142 -4.45 -1.21 -15.83
CA ARG A 142 -5.22 -0.74 -16.99
C ARG A 142 -6.24 -1.75 -17.51
N LYS A 143 -6.05 -3.05 -17.27
CA LYS A 143 -6.98 -4.12 -17.67
C LYS A 143 -8.14 -4.26 -16.69
N TYR A 144 -8.03 -3.71 -15.48
CA TYR A 144 -9.08 -3.77 -14.47
C TYR A 144 -10.34 -3.04 -14.93
N ARG A 145 -11.47 -3.75 -14.98
CA ARG A 145 -12.72 -3.27 -15.60
C ARG A 145 -13.94 -3.75 -14.84
N LYS A 146 -15.06 -3.09 -15.08
CA LYS A 146 -16.39 -3.54 -14.62
C LYS A 146 -16.79 -4.85 -15.32
N ARG A 147 -17.58 -5.66 -14.62
CA ARG A 147 -18.18 -6.88 -15.18
C ARG A 147 -19.33 -6.53 -16.10
N TRP A 148 -19.36 -7.16 -17.26
CA TRP A 148 -20.50 -7.11 -18.16
C TRP A 148 -21.56 -8.09 -17.71
N ASN A 149 -22.82 -7.66 -17.60
CA ASN A 149 -23.99 -8.50 -17.33
C ASN A 149 -24.74 -8.72 -18.64
N GLU A 150 -24.65 -9.95 -19.16
CA GLU A 150 -25.29 -10.32 -20.43
C GLU A 150 -26.82 -10.24 -20.36
N GLN A 151 -27.43 -10.63 -19.23
CA GLN A 151 -28.88 -10.61 -19.05
C GLN A 151 -29.43 -9.18 -19.03
N GLN A 152 -28.68 -8.23 -18.51
CA GLN A 152 -29.08 -6.82 -18.42
C GLN A 152 -28.54 -5.97 -19.56
N GLY A 153 -27.65 -6.51 -20.41
CA GLY A 153 -27.04 -5.76 -21.50
C GLY A 153 -26.23 -4.54 -21.07
N ARG A 154 -25.67 -4.54 -19.84
CA ARG A 154 -24.94 -3.40 -19.27
C ARG A 154 -23.77 -3.81 -18.37
N TYR A 155 -22.86 -2.88 -18.15
CA TYR A 155 -21.84 -3.03 -17.09
C TYR A 155 -22.49 -2.85 -15.72
N VAL A 156 -22.14 -3.75 -14.78
CA VAL A 156 -22.52 -3.66 -13.37
C VAL A 156 -21.37 -3.04 -12.57
N ASP A 157 -21.68 -2.53 -11.37
CA ASP A 157 -20.67 -1.84 -10.56
C ASP A 157 -19.66 -2.80 -9.91
N GLU A 158 -19.89 -4.10 -10.01
CA GLU A 158 -18.93 -5.11 -9.61
C GLU A 158 -17.79 -5.20 -10.62
N PRO A 159 -16.53 -5.25 -10.16
CA PRO A 159 -15.41 -5.51 -11.05
C PRO A 159 -15.44 -6.94 -11.60
N TYR A 160 -14.92 -7.09 -12.80
CA TYR A 160 -14.65 -8.42 -13.35
C TYR A 160 -13.46 -9.02 -12.61
N HIS A 161 -13.65 -10.21 -12.03
CA HIS A 161 -12.60 -10.89 -11.28
C HIS A 161 -11.72 -11.71 -12.21
N ASP A 162 -10.56 -11.18 -12.52
CA ASP A 162 -9.50 -11.84 -13.26
C ASP A 162 -8.13 -11.50 -12.62
N LEU A 163 -7.05 -11.92 -13.25
CA LEU A 163 -5.70 -11.67 -12.74
C LEU A 163 -5.44 -10.18 -12.46
N SER A 164 -6.06 -9.26 -13.21
CA SER A 164 -5.88 -7.81 -13.01
C SER A 164 -6.45 -7.31 -11.66
N SER A 165 -7.35 -8.08 -11.04
CA SER A 165 -7.94 -7.75 -9.74
C SER A 165 -6.90 -7.64 -8.64
N ASN A 166 -5.95 -8.58 -8.58
CA ASN A 166 -4.93 -8.64 -7.53
C ASN A 166 -4.03 -7.39 -7.56
N TYR A 167 -3.69 -6.91 -8.76
CA TYR A 167 -2.90 -5.67 -8.91
C TYR A 167 -3.72 -4.43 -8.55
N ALA A 168 -4.99 -4.41 -8.95
CA ALA A 168 -5.88 -3.32 -8.60
C ALA A 168 -6.16 -3.28 -7.10
N ASP A 169 -6.28 -4.42 -6.44
CA ASP A 169 -6.50 -4.53 -5.01
C ASP A 169 -5.26 -4.10 -4.21
N ALA A 170 -4.06 -4.53 -4.62
CA ALA A 170 -2.82 -4.01 -4.05
C ALA A 170 -2.70 -2.48 -4.20
N PHE A 171 -3.11 -1.93 -5.35
CA PHE A 171 -3.13 -0.48 -5.56
C PHE A 171 -4.18 0.22 -4.69
N GLN A 172 -5.35 -0.38 -4.47
CA GLN A 172 -6.36 0.12 -3.54
C GLN A 172 -5.84 0.12 -2.10
N TYR A 173 -5.13 -0.93 -1.67
CA TYR A 173 -4.45 -0.96 -0.36
C TYR A 173 -3.37 0.11 -0.25
N MET A 174 -2.58 0.35 -1.30
CA MET A 174 -1.63 1.46 -1.32
C MET A 174 -2.33 2.81 -1.15
N ALA A 175 -3.42 3.05 -1.87
CA ALA A 175 -4.18 4.30 -1.75
C ALA A 175 -4.73 4.51 -0.34
N GLN A 176 -5.22 3.45 0.31
CA GLN A 176 -5.66 3.48 1.71
C GLN A 176 -4.51 3.76 2.67
N ALA A 177 -3.34 3.13 2.45
CA ALA A 177 -2.14 3.36 3.23
C ALA A 177 -1.67 4.82 3.15
N VAL A 178 -1.69 5.42 1.96
CA VAL A 178 -1.38 6.85 1.77
C VAL A 178 -2.33 7.73 2.57
N SER A 179 -3.64 7.48 2.50
CA SER A 179 -4.62 8.26 3.28
C SER A 179 -4.40 8.13 4.79
N HIS A 180 -4.03 6.94 5.27
CA HIS A 180 -3.66 6.72 6.67
C HIS A 180 -2.43 7.54 7.08
N LEU A 181 -1.39 7.55 6.25
CA LEU A 181 -0.16 8.32 6.50
C LEU A 181 -0.40 9.83 6.49
N GLU A 182 -1.25 10.34 5.61
CA GLU A 182 -1.63 11.75 5.55
C GLU A 182 -2.34 12.20 6.84
N VAL A 183 -3.25 11.38 7.37
CA VAL A 183 -3.93 11.65 8.65
C VAL A 183 -2.93 11.72 9.80
N ILE A 184 -2.03 10.76 9.91
CA ILE A 184 -1.00 10.75 10.97
C ILE A 184 -0.08 11.96 10.83
N GLY A 185 0.38 12.28 9.63
CA GLY A 185 1.24 13.43 9.36
C GLY A 185 0.57 14.76 9.72
N SER A 186 -0.71 14.92 9.41
CA SER A 186 -1.48 16.12 9.77
C SER A 186 -1.69 16.23 11.29
N MET A 187 -1.94 15.14 11.99
CA MET A 187 -2.07 15.10 13.45
C MET A 187 -0.74 15.43 14.13
N SER A 188 0.37 14.88 13.65
CA SER A 188 1.72 15.17 14.16
C SER A 188 2.05 16.65 14.03
N GLY A 189 1.86 17.24 12.85
CA GLY A 189 2.09 18.66 12.62
C GLY A 189 1.19 19.59 13.45
N ALA A 190 -0.05 19.19 13.77
CA ALA A 190 -0.94 19.93 14.65
C ALA A 190 -0.47 19.91 16.11
N LEU A 191 0.02 18.75 16.58
CA LEU A 191 0.59 18.59 17.94
C LEU A 191 1.86 19.43 18.12
N ASP A 192 2.73 19.48 17.12
CA ASP A 192 3.95 20.26 17.18
C ASP A 192 3.66 21.77 17.21
N LYS A 193 2.71 22.25 16.41
CA LYS A 193 2.22 23.63 16.47
C LYS A 193 1.61 23.98 17.84
N HIS A 194 0.83 23.06 18.44
CA HIS A 194 0.24 23.28 19.77
C HIS A 194 1.31 23.36 20.85
N LYS A 195 2.33 22.49 20.84
CA LYS A 195 3.48 22.54 21.75
C LYS A 195 4.20 23.88 21.67
N GLN A 196 4.52 24.35 20.44
CA GLN A 196 5.15 25.64 20.22
C GLN A 196 4.34 26.83 20.77
N VAL A 197 2.99 26.78 20.62
CA VAL A 197 2.10 27.82 21.15
C VAL A 197 2.12 27.81 22.69
N VAL A 198 2.12 26.63 23.31
CA VAL A 198 2.18 26.50 24.79
C VAL A 198 3.52 26.98 25.31
N GLU A 199 4.64 26.58 24.70
CA GLU A 199 5.99 27.06 25.08
C GLU A 199 6.14 28.57 24.95
N ASN A 200 5.63 29.15 23.86
CA ASN A 200 5.67 30.60 23.66
C ASN A 200 4.80 31.39 24.66
N ARG A 201 3.70 30.80 25.14
CA ARG A 201 2.90 31.39 26.24
C ARG A 201 3.66 31.37 27.56
N HIS A 202 4.32 30.28 27.91
CA HIS A 202 5.13 30.21 29.13
C HIS A 202 6.28 31.21 29.15
N LYS A 203 6.94 31.46 28.00
CA LYS A 203 8.02 32.45 27.88
C LYS A 203 7.56 33.91 27.97
N ARG A 204 6.25 34.18 27.87
CA ARG A 204 5.68 35.55 27.99
C ARG A 204 5.21 35.90 29.40
N ILE A 205 5.23 34.93 30.33
CA ILE A 205 4.73 35.07 31.70
C ILE A 205 5.89 35.19 32.73
N ILE A 206 7.13 35.05 32.23
CA ILE A 206 8.38 35.34 32.97
C ILE A 206 8.93 36.67 32.49
#